data_a85cbd11ec0077160aa3419d9e344832
#
_entry.id   a85cbd11ec0077160aa3419d9e344832
#
_cell.length_a   1.000
_cell.length_b   1.000
_cell.length_c   1.000
_cell.angle_alpha   90.00
_cell.angle_beta   90.00
_cell.angle_gamma   90.00
#
_symmetry.space_group_name_H-M   'P 1'
#
loop_
_entity.id
_entity.type
_entity.pdbx_description
1 polymer ?
#
loop_
_entity_poly.entity_id
_entity_poly.type
_entity_poly.pdbx_seq_one_letter_code
_entity_poly.pdbx_strand_id
1 'polypeptide(L)'
;GSTIPYYSNFPSLPSSNDFEDEINDHEPKPSPTNAYMAWQQKHEVDVHTTSSPVKLKVYRNSGINKKPQPRKEKVTIDVELETMDDLLQLLNQHSYDPSKEYNIDLKALHKIKTEIEQLNAMVGLKSVKTSILRQLMYFMQGFTDDPVDSDYKHTIFTGPPGTGKTEMAKLLGTMYSKIGILKSNVFKKVTRTDLVAGYLGQTAIKTQKVLDECAGGVLFLDEAYSLQSDDMYAKECVDTLCEALSDRKQNLMVIIAGYTKELESTFFSINSGLKSRFLWRFDIE
;
A
#
# COMPACT_ATOMS: atom_id res chain seq x y z
N GLY A 1 -37.32 49.33 9.01
CA GLY A 1 -37.29 49.41 7.57
C GLY A 1 -35.87 49.54 7.05
N SER A 2 -35.32 48.55 6.41
CA SER A 2 -34.30 48.71 5.36
C SER A 2 -34.21 47.40 4.60
N THR A 3 -34.70 47.45 3.40
CA THR A 3 -34.78 46.43 2.37
C THR A 3 -33.38 46.19 1.81
N ILE A 4 -32.96 44.94 1.67
CA ILE A 4 -31.75 44.54 0.94
C ILE A 4 -32.20 44.08 -0.45
N PRO A 5 -31.59 44.57 -1.55
CA PRO A 5 -31.97 44.16 -2.90
C PRO A 5 -31.32 42.82 -3.30
N TYR A 6 -32.16 41.99 -3.90
CA TYR A 6 -31.78 40.76 -4.65
C TYR A 6 -31.06 41.19 -5.95
N TYR A 7 -29.85 40.64 -6.17
CA TYR A 7 -29.23 40.63 -7.50
C TYR A 7 -29.27 39.19 -8.06
N SER A 8 -30.16 39.03 -9.03
CA SER A 8 -30.17 37.94 -9.98
C SER A 8 -29.25 38.28 -11.15
N ASN A 9 -28.20 37.52 -11.38
CA ASN A 9 -27.56 37.37 -12.69
C ASN A 9 -26.77 36.10 -12.74
N PHE A 10 -27.40 35.02 -13.24
CA PHE A 10 -26.70 33.86 -13.80
C PHE A 10 -26.65 34.06 -15.31
N PRO A 11 -25.51 33.92 -15.98
CA PRO A 11 -25.44 33.81 -17.43
C PRO A 11 -25.98 32.47 -17.89
N SER A 12 -26.80 32.49 -18.92
CA SER A 12 -27.42 31.38 -19.63
C SER A 12 -26.35 30.43 -20.23
N LEU A 13 -26.60 29.15 -20.09
CA LEU A 13 -25.86 28.05 -20.76
C LEU A 13 -26.02 28.19 -22.30
N PRO A 14 -24.95 27.97 -23.09
CA PRO A 14 -25.07 27.83 -24.53
C PRO A 14 -25.71 26.51 -24.90
N SER A 15 -26.56 26.57 -25.95
CA SER A 15 -27.29 25.45 -26.56
C SER A 15 -26.35 24.48 -27.25
N SER A 16 -26.71 23.19 -27.14
CA SER A 16 -26.17 22.08 -27.90
C SER A 16 -26.26 22.34 -29.41
N ASN A 17 -25.15 22.49 -30.09
CA ASN A 17 -24.82 22.14 -31.47
C ASN A 17 -23.61 22.96 -31.89
N ASP A 18 -22.44 22.35 -31.74
CA ASP A 18 -21.20 22.62 -32.51
C ASP A 18 -20.05 21.95 -31.77
N PHE A 19 -19.84 20.67 -32.06
CA PHE A 19 -18.55 20.00 -31.98
C PHE A 19 -18.68 18.66 -32.72
N GLU A 20 -18.48 18.73 -34.03
CA GLU A 20 -18.01 17.60 -34.82
C GLU A 20 -16.45 17.55 -34.73
N ASP A 21 -15.95 16.33 -34.58
CA ASP A 21 -14.63 15.85 -34.92
C ASP A 21 -13.39 16.43 -34.19
N GLU A 22 -13.06 15.80 -33.06
CA GLU A 22 -11.69 15.37 -32.80
C GLU A 22 -11.73 14.10 -31.95
N ILE A 23 -11.41 12.97 -32.60
CA ILE A 23 -11.17 11.67 -31.95
C ILE A 23 -9.90 11.83 -31.11
N ASN A 24 -10.05 12.01 -29.83
CA ASN A 24 -8.95 12.01 -28.88
C ASN A 24 -8.98 10.67 -28.16
N ASP A 25 -8.02 9.80 -28.54
CA ASP A 25 -7.68 8.54 -27.87
C ASP A 25 -7.24 8.79 -26.41
N HIS A 26 -8.18 9.10 -25.54
CA HIS A 26 -8.00 9.05 -24.11
C HIS A 26 -8.95 8.01 -23.52
N GLU A 27 -8.53 6.74 -23.60
CA GLU A 27 -9.08 5.77 -22.66
C GLU A 27 -8.85 6.28 -21.22
N PRO A 28 -9.88 6.33 -20.36
CA PRO A 28 -9.72 6.71 -18.97
C PRO A 28 -8.75 5.72 -18.30
N LYS A 29 -7.65 6.23 -17.74
CA LYS A 29 -6.72 5.41 -16.95
C LYS A 29 -7.52 4.68 -15.88
N PRO A 30 -7.32 3.37 -15.70
CA PRO A 30 -8.04 2.61 -14.68
C PRO A 30 -7.76 3.19 -13.28
N SER A 31 -8.77 3.19 -12.42
CA SER A 31 -8.61 3.58 -11.01
C SER A 31 -7.56 2.67 -10.33
N PRO A 32 -6.91 3.11 -9.24
CA PRO A 32 -5.91 2.31 -8.53
C PRO A 32 -6.41 0.90 -8.16
N THR A 33 -7.66 0.80 -7.72
CA THR A 33 -8.31 -0.49 -7.44
C THR A 33 -8.42 -1.35 -8.71
N ASN A 34 -8.71 -0.74 -9.86
CA ASN A 34 -8.77 -1.44 -11.14
C ASN A 34 -7.38 -1.87 -11.63
N ALA A 35 -6.34 -1.07 -11.37
CA ALA A 35 -4.97 -1.42 -11.74
C ALA A 35 -4.51 -2.67 -10.97
N TYR A 36 -4.78 -2.75 -9.67
CA TYR A 36 -4.46 -3.92 -8.86
C TYR A 36 -5.28 -5.15 -9.27
N MET A 37 -6.58 -5.00 -9.49
CA MET A 37 -7.44 -6.11 -9.94
C MET A 37 -7.04 -6.61 -11.34
N ALA A 38 -6.69 -5.70 -12.25
CA ALA A 38 -6.17 -6.05 -13.58
C ALA A 38 -4.81 -6.75 -13.48
N TRP A 39 -3.95 -6.32 -12.55
CA TRP A 39 -2.68 -6.98 -12.28
C TRP A 39 -2.89 -8.39 -11.70
N GLN A 40 -3.83 -8.58 -10.74
CA GLN A 40 -4.19 -9.89 -10.21
C GLN A 40 -4.71 -10.83 -11.30
N GLN A 41 -5.62 -10.35 -12.16
CA GLN A 41 -6.16 -11.15 -13.27
C GLN A 41 -5.08 -11.55 -14.27
N LYS A 42 -4.14 -10.64 -14.56
CA LYS A 42 -3.05 -10.88 -15.49
C LYS A 42 -1.99 -11.87 -14.96
N HIS A 43 -1.89 -12.02 -13.63
CA HIS A 43 -0.90 -12.85 -12.97
C HIS A 43 -1.53 -14.04 -12.23
N GLU A 44 -2.83 -14.33 -12.51
CA GLU A 44 -3.59 -15.45 -11.93
C GLU A 44 -3.28 -15.66 -10.45
N VAL A 45 -3.44 -14.60 -9.65
CA VAL A 45 -3.23 -14.70 -8.20
C VAL A 45 -4.48 -15.30 -7.58
N ASP A 46 -4.60 -16.61 -7.68
CA ASP A 46 -5.49 -17.37 -6.83
C ASP A 46 -4.86 -17.48 -5.45
N VAL A 47 -5.55 -16.99 -4.43
CA VAL A 47 -5.04 -16.87 -3.06
C VAL A 47 -4.70 -18.24 -2.43
N HIS A 48 -5.02 -19.33 -3.11
CA HIS A 48 -4.90 -20.68 -2.55
C HIS A 48 -3.90 -21.61 -3.23
N THR A 49 -3.38 -21.32 -4.40
CA THR A 49 -2.35 -22.19 -5.01
C THR A 49 -1.71 -21.54 -6.22
N THR A 50 -0.43 -21.67 -6.32
CA THR A 50 0.45 -21.66 -7.48
C THR A 50 1.41 -20.50 -7.59
N SER A 51 2.66 -20.88 -7.62
CA SER A 51 3.86 -20.17 -7.94
C SER A 51 3.89 -19.77 -9.42
N SER A 52 3.40 -18.59 -9.76
CA SER A 52 3.73 -18.00 -11.06
C SER A 52 4.84 -16.97 -10.87
N PRO A 53 5.91 -17.01 -11.69
CA PRO A 53 7.05 -16.13 -11.56
C PRO A 53 6.67 -14.66 -11.81
N VAL A 54 7.21 -13.75 -11.01
CA VAL A 54 7.01 -12.31 -11.17
C VAL A 54 8.03 -11.77 -12.18
N LYS A 55 7.57 -11.34 -13.36
CA LYS A 55 8.44 -10.69 -14.35
C LYS A 55 8.61 -9.20 -14.03
N LEU A 56 9.85 -8.79 -13.79
CA LEU A 56 10.19 -7.38 -13.60
C LEU A 56 10.10 -6.63 -14.94
N LYS A 57 9.05 -5.81 -15.12
CA LYS A 57 8.95 -4.85 -16.22
C LYS A 57 9.06 -3.44 -15.67
N VAL A 58 10.02 -2.68 -16.18
CA VAL A 58 10.22 -1.28 -15.79
C VAL A 58 9.60 -0.35 -16.82
N TYR A 59 8.78 0.57 -16.36
CA TYR A 59 8.29 1.69 -17.16
C TYR A 59 9.19 2.91 -16.96
N ARG A 60 9.56 3.55 -18.05
CA ARG A 60 10.39 4.77 -18.06
C ARG A 60 9.56 5.99 -17.74
N ASN A 61 10.07 6.78 -16.83
CA ASN A 61 9.68 8.16 -16.64
C ASN A 61 10.31 9.03 -17.76
N SER A 62 9.51 9.63 -18.61
CA SER A 62 9.93 10.58 -19.63
C SER A 62 9.55 12.00 -19.21
N GLY A 63 10.56 12.81 -18.92
CA GLY A 63 10.45 14.25 -19.05
C GLY A 63 10.75 15.10 -17.84
N ILE A 64 12.02 15.39 -17.62
CA ILE A 64 12.49 16.70 -17.14
C ILE A 64 13.78 16.99 -17.89
N ASN A 65 13.86 18.18 -18.52
CA ASN A 65 15.07 18.69 -19.21
C ASN A 65 16.24 18.78 -18.22
N LYS A 66 17.05 17.74 -18.12
CA LYS A 66 18.37 17.76 -17.47
C LYS A 66 19.44 17.87 -18.55
N LYS A 67 20.49 18.69 -18.29
CA LYS A 67 21.70 18.79 -19.10
C LYS A 67 22.17 17.40 -19.55
N PRO A 68 22.71 17.23 -20.77
CA PRO A 68 23.15 15.93 -21.25
C PRO A 68 24.21 15.35 -20.30
N GLN A 69 23.78 14.35 -19.55
CA GLN A 69 24.71 13.53 -18.77
C GLN A 69 25.35 12.49 -19.70
N PRO A 70 26.58 12.05 -19.45
CA PRO A 70 27.21 11.00 -20.24
C PRO A 70 26.28 9.78 -20.30
N ARG A 71 26.09 9.22 -21.49
CA ARG A 71 25.23 8.04 -21.71
C ARG A 71 25.76 6.90 -20.84
N LYS A 72 24.96 6.50 -19.86
CA LYS A 72 25.27 5.33 -19.04
C LYS A 72 25.11 4.05 -19.88
N GLU A 73 25.94 3.07 -19.64
CA GLU A 73 25.80 1.72 -20.18
C GLU A 73 24.48 1.10 -19.67
N LYS A 74 23.66 0.60 -20.59
CA LYS A 74 22.38 -0.02 -20.22
C LYS A 74 22.57 -1.49 -19.94
N VAL A 75 22.20 -1.91 -18.74
CA VAL A 75 22.21 -3.30 -18.30
C VAL A 75 20.79 -3.77 -18.13
N THR A 76 20.40 -4.81 -18.86
CA THR A 76 19.10 -5.46 -18.72
C THR A 76 19.27 -6.72 -17.89
N ILE A 77 18.53 -6.77 -16.77
CA ILE A 77 18.41 -7.95 -15.91
C ILE A 77 17.04 -8.56 -16.21
N ASP A 78 17.03 -9.73 -16.80
CA ASP A 78 15.81 -10.49 -17.13
C ASP A 78 15.82 -11.77 -16.30
N VAL A 79 15.14 -11.73 -15.16
CA VAL A 79 15.05 -12.82 -14.18
C VAL A 79 13.60 -12.94 -13.71
N GLU A 80 13.11 -14.15 -13.64
CA GLU A 80 11.84 -14.47 -13.01
C GLU A 80 12.08 -14.69 -11.51
N LEU A 81 11.34 -13.96 -10.67
CA LEU A 81 11.43 -14.03 -9.21
C LEU A 81 10.19 -14.74 -8.66
N GLU A 82 10.38 -15.95 -8.14
CA GLU A 82 9.32 -16.72 -7.49
C GLU A 82 9.45 -16.69 -5.96
N THR A 83 10.67 -16.64 -5.47
CA THR A 83 10.99 -16.76 -4.04
C THR A 83 11.91 -15.63 -3.57
N MET A 84 12.01 -15.47 -2.24
CA MET A 84 13.00 -14.56 -1.62
C MET A 84 14.43 -15.01 -1.91
N ASP A 85 14.67 -16.32 -2.08
CA ASP A 85 15.98 -16.85 -2.45
C ASP A 85 16.40 -16.40 -3.84
N ASP A 86 15.49 -16.37 -4.81
CA ASP A 86 15.76 -15.85 -6.16
C ASP A 86 16.16 -14.37 -6.12
N LEU A 87 15.46 -13.58 -5.31
CA LEU A 87 15.79 -12.17 -5.12
C LEU A 87 17.17 -12.00 -4.47
N LEU A 88 17.50 -12.79 -3.45
CA LEU A 88 18.82 -12.77 -2.81
C LEU A 88 19.91 -13.22 -3.78
N GLN A 89 19.66 -14.23 -4.60
CA GLN A 89 20.59 -14.69 -5.63
C GLN A 89 20.85 -13.59 -6.67
N LEU A 90 19.79 -12.92 -7.14
CA LEU A 90 19.92 -11.77 -8.03
C LEU A 90 20.81 -10.68 -7.43
N LEU A 91 20.57 -10.32 -6.16
CA LEU A 91 21.35 -9.30 -5.45
C LEU A 91 22.81 -9.72 -5.20
N ASN A 92 23.08 -11.00 -5.08
CA ASN A 92 24.44 -11.53 -4.94
C ASN A 92 25.21 -11.54 -6.29
N GLN A 93 24.48 -11.76 -7.39
CA GLN A 93 25.07 -11.83 -8.75
C GLN A 93 25.29 -10.43 -9.36
N HIS A 94 24.45 -9.46 -9.00
CA HIS A 94 24.46 -8.13 -9.58
C HIS A 94 24.73 -7.05 -8.53
N SER A 95 25.98 -6.57 -8.47
CA SER A 95 26.34 -5.40 -7.68
C SER A 95 25.84 -4.13 -8.36
N TYR A 96 25.36 -3.16 -7.57
CA TYR A 96 24.97 -1.86 -8.08
C TYR A 96 26.17 -1.02 -8.49
N ASP A 97 26.23 -0.57 -9.75
CA ASP A 97 27.22 0.34 -10.30
C ASP A 97 26.56 1.67 -10.71
N PRO A 98 26.88 2.80 -10.08
CA PRO A 98 26.30 4.11 -10.43
C PRO A 98 26.56 4.58 -11.86
N SER A 99 27.57 4.03 -12.56
CA SER A 99 27.89 4.35 -13.94
C SER A 99 26.97 3.68 -14.95
N LYS A 100 26.17 2.70 -14.50
CA LYS A 100 25.24 1.91 -15.30
C LYS A 100 23.79 2.30 -15.10
N GLU A 101 22.96 2.07 -16.10
CA GLU A 101 21.49 2.23 -16.06
C GLU A 101 20.85 0.84 -16.09
N TYR A 102 20.18 0.46 -15.03
CA TYR A 102 19.51 -0.84 -14.93
C TYR A 102 18.03 -0.72 -15.26
N ASN A 103 17.45 -1.79 -15.78
CA ASN A 103 16.00 -1.89 -16.03
C ASN A 103 15.17 -2.13 -14.77
N ILE A 104 15.80 -2.31 -13.61
CA ILE A 104 15.20 -2.44 -12.29
C ILE A 104 15.86 -1.46 -11.33
N ASP A 105 15.20 -1.08 -10.25
CA ASP A 105 15.85 -0.28 -9.19
C ASP A 105 16.73 -1.16 -8.28
N LEU A 106 17.86 -1.60 -8.86
CA LEU A 106 18.84 -2.43 -8.18
C LEU A 106 19.42 -1.74 -6.94
N LYS A 107 19.53 -0.40 -6.96
CA LYS A 107 20.00 0.38 -5.82
C LYS A 107 19.04 0.28 -4.63
N ALA A 108 17.75 0.42 -4.88
CA ALA A 108 16.73 0.30 -3.83
C ALA A 108 16.71 -1.12 -3.26
N LEU A 109 16.79 -2.15 -4.13
CA LEU A 109 16.83 -3.54 -3.70
C LEU A 109 18.05 -3.85 -2.82
N HIS A 110 19.23 -3.34 -3.15
CA HIS A 110 20.43 -3.50 -2.30
C HIS A 110 20.28 -2.84 -0.91
N LYS A 111 19.53 -1.74 -0.79
CA LYS A 111 19.29 -1.09 0.51
C LYS A 111 18.50 -1.97 1.49
N ILE A 112 17.67 -2.86 0.98
CA ILE A 112 16.80 -3.73 1.80
C ILE A 112 17.28 -5.18 1.87
N LYS A 113 18.48 -5.48 1.35
CA LYS A 113 19.02 -6.85 1.33
C LYS A 113 19.03 -7.49 2.72
N THR A 114 19.44 -6.76 3.75
CA THR A 114 19.47 -7.26 5.12
C THR A 114 18.09 -7.66 5.64
N GLU A 115 17.06 -6.85 5.36
CA GLU A 115 15.68 -7.15 5.76
C GLU A 115 15.14 -8.35 4.99
N ILE A 116 15.50 -8.50 3.72
CA ILE A 116 15.15 -9.67 2.90
C ILE A 116 15.81 -10.93 3.49
N GLU A 117 17.08 -10.86 3.87
CA GLU A 117 17.81 -11.97 4.54
C GLU A 117 17.15 -12.36 5.86
N GLN A 118 16.78 -11.38 6.69
CA GLN A 118 16.09 -11.62 7.97
C GLN A 118 14.71 -12.25 7.75
N LEU A 119 13.93 -11.74 6.80
CA LEU A 119 12.62 -12.30 6.44
C LEU A 119 12.78 -13.73 5.92
N ASN A 120 13.78 -13.96 5.08
CA ASN A 120 14.05 -15.28 4.51
C ASN A 120 14.50 -16.30 5.56
N ALA A 121 15.23 -15.86 6.59
CA ALA A 121 15.69 -16.71 7.70
C ALA A 121 14.54 -17.13 8.65
N MET A 122 13.37 -16.47 8.62
CA MET A 122 12.22 -16.90 9.41
C MET A 122 11.77 -18.29 8.97
N VAL A 123 11.59 -19.21 9.94
CA VAL A 123 11.27 -20.61 9.65
C VAL A 123 9.86 -20.75 9.07
N GLY A 124 9.73 -21.54 8.02
CA GLY A 124 8.45 -21.76 7.33
C GLY A 124 7.98 -20.54 6.54
N LEU A 125 6.67 -20.28 6.54
CA LEU A 125 6.04 -19.07 5.98
C LEU A 125 6.27 -18.87 4.47
N LYS A 126 6.40 -19.95 3.69
CA LYS A 126 6.74 -19.87 2.26
C LYS A 126 5.70 -19.03 1.48
N SER A 127 4.42 -19.26 1.70
CA SER A 127 3.31 -18.54 1.07
C SER A 127 3.36 -17.04 1.38
N VAL A 128 3.59 -16.70 2.66
CA VAL A 128 3.68 -15.30 3.12
C VAL A 128 4.90 -14.60 2.53
N LYS A 129 6.06 -15.25 2.53
CA LYS A 129 7.29 -14.71 1.92
C LYS A 129 7.09 -14.40 0.44
N THR A 130 6.46 -15.31 -0.30
CA THR A 130 6.12 -15.10 -1.72
C THR A 130 5.12 -13.93 -1.88
N SER A 131 4.12 -13.82 -1.02
CA SER A 131 3.15 -12.73 -1.05
C SER A 131 3.78 -11.37 -0.73
N ILE A 132 4.70 -11.32 0.24
CA ILE A 132 5.48 -10.11 0.55
C ILE A 132 6.38 -9.73 -0.64
N LEU A 133 7.04 -10.72 -1.28
CA LEU A 133 7.84 -10.47 -2.49
C LEU A 133 6.99 -9.85 -3.59
N ARG A 134 5.80 -10.39 -3.84
CA ARG A 134 4.86 -9.85 -4.85
C ARG A 134 4.43 -8.43 -4.53
N GLN A 135 4.07 -8.15 -3.27
CA GLN A 135 3.71 -6.81 -2.82
C GLN A 135 4.87 -5.82 -3.00
N LEU A 136 6.09 -6.21 -2.61
CA LEU A 136 7.29 -5.40 -2.78
C LEU A 136 7.54 -5.07 -4.25
N MET A 137 7.51 -6.09 -5.13
CA MET A 137 7.70 -5.90 -6.57
C MET A 137 6.61 -5.03 -7.18
N TYR A 138 5.36 -5.20 -6.77
CA TYR A 138 4.24 -4.36 -7.21
C TYR A 138 4.51 -2.88 -6.96
N PHE A 139 4.84 -2.51 -5.71
CA PHE A 139 5.08 -1.11 -5.36
C PHE A 139 6.38 -0.55 -5.94
N MET A 140 7.38 -1.38 -6.19
CA MET A 140 8.62 -0.95 -6.86
C MET A 140 8.46 -0.70 -8.36
N GLN A 141 7.44 -1.27 -9.00
CA GLN A 141 7.20 -1.05 -10.43
C GLN A 141 6.59 0.32 -10.75
N GLY A 142 6.05 1.02 -9.75
CA GLY A 142 5.54 2.39 -9.91
C GLY A 142 4.46 2.49 -10.98
N PHE A 143 3.39 1.69 -10.88
CA PHE A 143 2.32 1.65 -11.90
C PHE A 143 1.56 2.98 -12.04
N THR A 144 1.67 3.88 -11.07
CA THR A 144 1.03 5.19 -11.11
C THR A 144 2.07 6.28 -10.90
N ASP A 145 2.27 7.12 -11.93
CA ASP A 145 3.10 8.33 -11.86
C ASP A 145 2.43 9.42 -11.01
N ASP A 146 1.12 9.31 -10.76
CA ASP A 146 0.34 10.28 -9.99
C ASP A 146 0.27 9.84 -8.50
N PRO A 147 0.81 10.67 -7.59
CA PRO A 147 0.69 10.40 -6.16
C PRO A 147 -0.76 10.29 -5.66
N VAL A 148 -1.73 10.95 -6.32
CA VAL A 148 -3.15 10.89 -5.96
C VAL A 148 -3.74 9.52 -6.25
N ASP A 149 -3.26 8.85 -7.30
CA ASP A 149 -3.72 7.53 -7.74
C ASP A 149 -2.93 6.36 -7.13
N SER A 150 -2.10 6.61 -6.10
CA SER A 150 -1.35 5.53 -5.44
C SER A 150 -2.27 4.49 -4.83
N ASP A 151 -1.94 3.21 -5.04
CA ASP A 151 -2.69 2.09 -4.47
C ASP A 151 -2.55 1.98 -2.94
N TYR A 152 -3.55 1.36 -2.33
CA TYR A 152 -3.52 1.06 -0.91
C TYR A 152 -2.42 0.03 -0.59
N LYS A 153 -1.53 0.39 0.32
CA LYS A 153 -0.49 -0.50 0.86
C LYS A 153 -0.89 -1.18 2.17
N HIS A 154 -2.13 -0.91 2.63
CA HIS A 154 -2.64 -1.47 3.88
C HIS A 154 -2.75 -2.99 3.80
N THR A 155 -2.34 -3.67 4.87
CA THR A 155 -2.06 -5.11 4.86
C THR A 155 -2.74 -5.79 6.06
N ILE A 156 -3.19 -7.01 5.87
CA ILE A 156 -3.73 -7.88 6.91
C ILE A 156 -2.76 -9.03 7.13
N PHE A 157 -2.41 -9.27 8.39
CA PHE A 157 -1.73 -10.50 8.82
C PHE A 157 -2.70 -11.37 9.62
N THR A 158 -3.00 -12.55 9.10
CA THR A 158 -3.84 -13.54 9.80
C THR A 158 -3.00 -14.72 10.29
N GLY A 159 -3.43 -15.36 11.38
CA GLY A 159 -2.77 -16.54 11.91
C GLY A 159 -2.64 -16.56 13.43
N PRO A 160 -2.15 -17.70 13.99
CA PRO A 160 -2.03 -17.91 15.43
C PRO A 160 -1.10 -16.91 16.12
N PRO A 161 -1.20 -16.74 17.44
CA PRO A 161 -0.27 -15.91 18.20
C PRO A 161 1.14 -16.55 18.18
N GLY A 162 2.17 -15.71 18.31
CA GLY A 162 3.56 -16.20 18.33
C GLY A 162 4.17 -16.59 16.98
N THR A 163 3.45 -16.41 15.87
CA THR A 163 3.93 -16.75 14.53
C THR A 163 4.83 -15.69 13.87
N GLY A 164 5.18 -14.63 14.59
CA GLY A 164 6.09 -13.60 14.08
C GLY A 164 5.42 -12.46 13.32
N LYS A 165 4.08 -12.30 13.35
CA LYS A 165 3.36 -11.23 12.66
C LYS A 165 3.95 -9.83 12.88
N THR A 166 4.26 -9.50 14.12
CA THR A 166 4.84 -8.20 14.50
C THR A 166 6.21 -7.98 13.89
N GLU A 167 7.07 -9.01 13.90
CA GLU A 167 8.42 -8.91 13.34
C GLU A 167 8.38 -8.79 11.80
N MET A 168 7.52 -9.55 11.14
CA MET A 168 7.31 -9.40 9.69
C MET A 168 6.77 -8.02 9.33
N ALA A 169 5.84 -7.49 10.11
CA ALA A 169 5.30 -6.14 9.91
C ALA A 169 6.38 -5.05 10.06
N LYS A 170 7.29 -5.20 11.04
CA LYS A 170 8.43 -4.30 11.22
C LYS A 170 9.39 -4.37 10.03
N LEU A 171 9.75 -5.57 9.59
CA LEU A 171 10.62 -5.77 8.43
C LEU A 171 10.01 -5.13 7.17
N LEU A 172 8.72 -5.35 6.92
CA LEU A 172 8.00 -4.77 5.80
C LEU A 172 8.01 -3.24 5.85
N GLY A 173 7.69 -2.65 7.00
CA GLY A 173 7.74 -1.20 7.19
C GLY A 173 9.13 -0.62 6.99
N THR A 174 10.17 -1.30 7.49
CA THR A 174 11.57 -0.90 7.31
C THR A 174 12.00 -0.97 5.84
N MET A 175 11.65 -2.04 5.14
CA MET A 175 11.91 -2.15 3.70
C MET A 175 11.25 -1.01 2.92
N TYR A 176 9.97 -0.74 3.17
CA TYR A 176 9.23 0.33 2.47
C TYR A 176 9.79 1.73 2.78
N SER A 177 10.25 1.97 4.00
CA SER A 177 10.94 3.21 4.34
C SER A 177 12.28 3.36 3.60
N LYS A 178 13.11 2.31 3.57
CA LYS A 178 14.42 2.34 2.91
C LYS A 178 14.36 2.55 1.40
N ILE A 179 13.33 2.04 0.75
CA ILE A 179 13.12 2.20 -0.70
C ILE A 179 12.26 3.42 -1.06
N GLY A 180 11.79 4.18 -0.07
CA GLY A 180 11.08 5.45 -0.26
C GLY A 180 9.58 5.34 -0.53
N ILE A 181 8.98 4.16 -0.37
CA ILE A 181 7.51 3.96 -0.42
C ILE A 181 6.86 4.61 0.82
N LEU A 182 7.51 4.53 1.97
CA LEU A 182 7.17 5.26 3.18
C LEU A 182 8.21 6.36 3.44
N LYS A 183 7.78 7.48 3.99
CA LYS A 183 8.63 8.65 4.23
C LYS A 183 9.50 8.54 5.49
N SER A 184 9.09 7.69 6.43
CA SER A 184 9.79 7.49 7.72
C SER A 184 9.78 6.01 8.12
N ASN A 185 10.68 5.66 9.04
CA ASN A 185 10.76 4.31 9.62
C ASN A 185 10.01 4.22 10.97
N VAL A 186 8.96 5.05 11.15
CA VAL A 186 8.11 4.95 12.34
C VAL A 186 7.32 3.66 12.27
N PHE A 187 7.36 2.88 13.33
CA PHE A 187 6.55 1.69 13.53
C PHE A 187 5.91 1.77 14.91
N LYS A 188 4.59 1.88 14.96
CA LYS A 188 3.84 1.94 16.22
C LYS A 188 2.88 0.76 16.32
N LYS A 189 3.17 -0.11 17.29
CA LYS A 189 2.25 -1.17 17.67
C LYS A 189 1.19 -0.61 18.61
N VAL A 190 -0.07 -0.84 18.30
CA VAL A 190 -1.22 -0.40 19.08
C VAL A 190 -2.23 -1.55 19.25
N THR A 191 -3.04 -1.41 20.29
CA THR A 191 -4.18 -2.26 20.60
C THR A 191 -5.44 -1.40 20.73
N ARG A 192 -6.59 -2.01 20.96
CA ARG A 192 -7.84 -1.29 21.23
C ARG A 192 -7.69 -0.21 22.29
N THR A 193 -6.96 -0.48 23.38
CA THR A 193 -6.80 0.46 24.51
C THR A 193 -6.01 1.73 24.13
N ASP A 194 -5.17 1.66 23.13
CA ASP A 194 -4.41 2.82 22.64
C ASP A 194 -5.27 3.75 21.77
N LEU A 195 -6.31 3.22 21.14
CA LEU A 195 -7.15 3.91 20.17
C LEU A 195 -8.47 4.38 20.78
N VAL A 196 -9.11 3.56 21.59
CA VAL A 196 -10.44 3.81 22.16
C VAL A 196 -10.32 4.61 23.45
N ALA A 197 -11.16 5.62 23.63
CA ALA A 197 -11.29 6.40 24.86
C ALA A 197 -12.47 5.91 25.72
N GLY A 198 -12.53 6.39 26.98
CA GLY A 198 -13.58 6.01 27.92
C GLY A 198 -14.84 6.89 27.84
N TYR A 199 -14.87 7.92 26.99
CA TYR A 199 -15.97 8.87 26.90
C TYR A 199 -16.34 9.16 25.44
N LEU A 200 -17.63 9.44 25.20
CA LEU A 200 -18.16 9.78 23.88
C LEU A 200 -17.44 11.01 23.30
N GLY A 201 -17.13 10.96 21.98
CA GLY A 201 -16.48 12.04 21.25
C GLY A 201 -14.97 12.17 21.47
N GLN A 202 -14.39 11.36 22.37
CA GLN A 202 -12.94 11.38 22.62
C GLN A 202 -12.18 10.29 21.87
N THR A 203 -12.86 9.27 21.40
CA THR A 203 -12.23 8.16 20.68
C THR A 203 -11.67 8.63 19.32
N ALA A 204 -12.43 9.38 18.55
CA ALA A 204 -11.95 9.93 17.27
C ALA A 204 -10.69 10.79 17.47
N ILE A 205 -10.68 11.67 18.48
CA ILE A 205 -9.52 12.53 18.80
C ILE A 205 -8.31 11.69 19.18
N LYS A 206 -8.50 10.67 20.04
CA LYS A 206 -7.42 9.78 20.47
C LYS A 206 -6.86 8.95 19.30
N THR A 207 -7.74 8.39 18.48
CA THR A 207 -7.39 7.63 17.28
C THR A 207 -6.61 8.52 16.31
N GLN A 208 -7.09 9.74 16.04
CA GLN A 208 -6.45 10.70 15.16
C GLN A 208 -5.04 11.06 15.63
N LYS A 209 -4.85 11.29 16.95
CA LYS A 209 -3.52 11.53 17.52
C LYS A 209 -2.56 10.37 17.28
N VAL A 210 -3.01 9.14 17.45
CA VAL A 210 -2.18 7.95 17.18
C VAL A 210 -1.82 7.86 15.70
N LEU A 211 -2.76 8.17 14.80
CA LEU A 211 -2.52 8.22 13.35
C LEU A 211 -1.49 9.30 12.97
N ASP A 212 -1.54 10.47 13.63
CA ASP A 212 -0.57 11.55 13.42
C ASP A 212 0.84 11.14 13.85
N GLU A 213 0.97 10.42 14.97
CA GLU A 213 2.24 9.88 15.45
C GLU A 213 2.83 8.82 14.51
N CYS A 214 2.01 8.19 13.67
CA CYS A 214 2.43 7.19 12.68
C CYS A 214 2.67 7.79 11.28
N ALA A 215 2.52 9.09 11.11
CA ALA A 215 2.62 9.72 9.80
C ALA A 215 3.97 9.43 9.12
N GLY A 216 3.90 9.01 7.87
CA GLY A 216 5.06 8.60 7.09
C GLY A 216 5.53 7.16 7.30
N GLY A 217 4.97 6.42 8.27
CA GLY A 217 5.39 5.09 8.66
C GLY A 217 4.25 4.08 8.75
N VAL A 218 4.33 3.19 9.74
CA VAL A 218 3.42 2.06 9.93
C VAL A 218 2.70 2.16 11.27
N LEU A 219 1.37 2.06 11.21
CA LEU A 219 0.50 1.72 12.34
C LEU A 219 0.23 0.22 12.30
N PHE A 220 0.66 -0.51 13.33
CA PHE A 220 0.37 -1.93 13.49
C PHE A 220 -0.69 -2.13 14.57
N LEU A 221 -1.90 -2.47 14.15
CA LEU A 221 -3.02 -2.77 15.04
C LEU A 221 -3.06 -4.26 15.33
N ASP A 222 -2.61 -4.63 16.53
CA ASP A 222 -2.65 -6.01 16.99
C ASP A 222 -4.02 -6.34 17.58
N GLU A 223 -4.46 -7.59 17.38
CA GLU A 223 -5.76 -8.08 17.86
C GLU A 223 -6.93 -7.18 17.43
N ALA A 224 -6.94 -6.75 16.13
CA ALA A 224 -7.95 -5.83 15.62
C ALA A 224 -9.40 -6.33 15.81
N TYR A 225 -9.61 -7.64 15.98
CA TYR A 225 -10.90 -8.25 16.34
C TYR A 225 -11.43 -7.80 17.71
N SER A 226 -10.61 -7.19 18.56
CA SER A 226 -11.04 -6.58 19.82
C SER A 226 -11.90 -5.33 19.63
N LEU A 227 -11.89 -4.73 18.44
CA LEU A 227 -12.83 -3.70 18.01
C LEU A 227 -14.11 -4.39 17.51
N GLN A 228 -15.15 -4.42 18.35
CA GLN A 228 -16.39 -5.15 18.08
C GLN A 228 -17.50 -4.24 17.56
N SER A 229 -18.40 -4.79 16.77
CA SER A 229 -19.46 -4.02 16.08
C SER A 229 -20.56 -3.51 17.01
N ASP A 230 -20.73 -4.11 18.17
CA ASP A 230 -21.68 -3.73 19.21
C ASP A 230 -21.14 -2.63 20.15
N ASP A 231 -19.85 -2.33 20.06
CA ASP A 231 -19.21 -1.28 20.83
C ASP A 231 -19.23 0.07 20.05
N MET A 232 -20.00 1.04 20.56
CA MET A 232 -20.11 2.38 19.95
C MET A 232 -18.76 3.10 19.87
N TYR A 233 -17.88 2.92 20.84
CA TYR A 233 -16.55 3.52 20.85
C TYR A 233 -15.62 2.86 19.82
N ALA A 234 -15.73 1.53 19.67
CA ALA A 234 -15.01 0.82 18.62
C ALA A 234 -15.47 1.27 17.23
N LYS A 235 -16.77 1.51 17.04
CA LYS A 235 -17.31 2.03 15.78
C LYS A 235 -16.74 3.41 15.46
N GLU A 236 -16.74 4.35 16.42
CA GLU A 236 -16.12 5.68 16.24
C GLU A 236 -14.63 5.57 15.86
N CYS A 237 -13.88 4.67 16.50
CA CYS A 237 -12.49 4.38 16.17
C CYS A 237 -12.34 3.88 14.73
N VAL A 238 -13.13 2.87 14.35
CA VAL A 238 -13.04 2.23 13.01
C VAL A 238 -13.45 3.18 11.90
N ASP A 239 -14.47 4.02 12.12
CA ASP A 239 -14.89 5.03 11.15
C ASP A 239 -13.77 6.07 10.95
N THR A 240 -13.11 6.54 12.02
CA THR A 240 -11.94 7.42 11.97
C THR A 240 -10.76 6.76 11.23
N LEU A 241 -10.51 5.47 11.50
CA LEU A 241 -9.49 4.70 10.78
C LEU A 241 -9.82 4.60 9.29
N CYS A 242 -11.06 4.29 8.95
CA CYS A 242 -11.51 4.10 7.56
C CYS A 242 -11.32 5.37 6.72
N GLU A 243 -11.60 6.55 7.27
CA GLU A 243 -11.33 7.84 6.67
C GLU A 243 -9.83 8.05 6.46
N ALA A 244 -9.03 7.86 7.51
CA ALA A 244 -7.59 8.03 7.46
C ALA A 244 -6.88 7.07 6.48
N LEU A 245 -7.39 5.85 6.29
CA LEU A 245 -6.87 4.90 5.31
C LEU A 245 -6.93 5.46 3.88
N SER A 246 -7.94 6.26 3.57
CA SER A 246 -8.07 6.90 2.25
C SER A 246 -7.23 8.18 2.16
N ASP A 247 -7.40 9.07 3.13
CA ASP A 247 -6.82 10.42 3.08
C ASP A 247 -5.31 10.38 3.21
N ARG A 248 -4.77 9.40 3.93
CA ARG A 248 -3.34 9.26 4.23
C ARG A 248 -2.67 8.10 3.48
N LYS A 249 -3.32 7.50 2.48
CA LYS A 249 -2.81 6.31 1.76
C LYS A 249 -1.37 6.45 1.23
N GLN A 250 -0.96 7.68 0.89
CA GLN A 250 0.41 7.96 0.44
C GLN A 250 1.43 8.01 1.59
N ASN A 251 0.99 8.42 2.77
CA ASN A 251 1.87 8.76 3.89
C ASN A 251 1.65 7.88 5.13
N LEU A 252 0.88 6.80 5.00
CA LEU A 252 0.60 5.89 6.10
C LEU A 252 0.36 4.49 5.56
N MET A 253 0.96 3.50 6.20
CA MET A 253 0.60 2.10 6.03
C MET A 253 -0.03 1.59 7.32
N VAL A 254 -1.23 1.05 7.22
CA VAL A 254 -1.87 0.38 8.36
C VAL A 254 -1.76 -1.13 8.15
N ILE A 255 -1.26 -1.81 9.15
CA ILE A 255 -1.20 -3.27 9.19
C ILE A 255 -2.09 -3.73 10.34
N ILE A 256 -3.05 -4.58 10.04
CA ILE A 256 -3.90 -5.20 11.08
C ILE A 256 -3.53 -6.66 11.25
N ALA A 257 -3.59 -7.15 12.48
CA ALA A 257 -3.30 -8.53 12.82
C ALA A 257 -4.44 -9.16 13.63
N GLY A 258 -4.71 -10.44 13.36
CA GLY A 258 -5.74 -11.19 14.08
C GLY A 258 -6.02 -12.55 13.45
N TYR A 259 -7.11 -13.16 13.88
CA TYR A 259 -7.61 -14.38 13.27
C TYR A 259 -8.61 -14.06 12.16
N THR A 260 -8.56 -14.79 11.06
CA THR A 260 -9.38 -14.52 9.87
C THR A 260 -10.87 -14.45 10.19
N LYS A 261 -11.41 -15.45 10.88
CA LYS A 261 -12.85 -15.52 11.19
C LYS A 261 -13.29 -14.38 12.10
N GLU A 262 -12.51 -14.09 13.14
CA GLU A 262 -12.78 -13.03 14.10
C GLU A 262 -12.71 -11.65 13.43
N LEU A 263 -11.70 -11.38 12.61
CA LEU A 263 -11.59 -10.13 11.86
C LEU A 263 -12.79 -9.92 10.93
N GLU A 264 -13.24 -10.96 10.23
CA GLU A 264 -14.39 -10.87 9.32
C GLU A 264 -15.71 -10.62 10.07
N SER A 265 -15.90 -11.27 11.22
CA SER A 265 -17.12 -11.14 12.01
C SER A 265 -17.19 -9.89 12.88
N THR A 266 -16.04 -9.27 13.22
CA THR A 266 -15.97 -8.10 14.10
C THR A 266 -15.49 -6.86 13.32
N PHE A 267 -14.19 -6.71 13.12
CA PHE A 267 -13.56 -5.51 12.55
C PHE A 267 -14.12 -5.12 11.18
N PHE A 268 -14.17 -6.06 10.25
CA PHE A 268 -14.68 -5.80 8.90
C PHE A 268 -16.20 -5.68 8.80
N SER A 269 -16.93 -6.11 9.83
CA SER A 269 -18.40 -5.94 9.90
C SER A 269 -18.82 -4.53 10.32
N ILE A 270 -17.93 -3.77 10.98
CA ILE A 270 -18.22 -2.42 11.47
C ILE A 270 -18.42 -1.45 10.29
N ASN A 271 -17.53 -1.52 9.29
CA ASN A 271 -17.57 -0.61 8.14
C ASN A 271 -17.20 -1.38 6.86
N SER A 272 -18.14 -1.42 5.91
CA SER A 272 -17.98 -2.13 4.64
C SER A 272 -16.85 -1.59 3.76
N GLY A 273 -16.48 -0.31 3.94
CA GLY A 273 -15.40 0.35 3.23
C GLY A 273 -14.00 -0.16 3.58
N LEU A 274 -13.84 -0.83 4.73
CA LEU A 274 -12.54 -1.35 5.16
C LEU A 274 -11.98 -2.40 4.19
N LYS A 275 -12.82 -3.32 3.70
CA LYS A 275 -12.37 -4.42 2.83
C LYS A 275 -11.72 -3.92 1.54
N SER A 276 -12.23 -2.84 0.97
CA SER A 276 -11.68 -2.24 -0.25
C SER A 276 -10.35 -1.52 -0.04
N ARG A 277 -9.96 -1.23 1.18
CA ARG A 277 -8.72 -0.54 1.53
C ARG A 277 -7.60 -1.47 1.98
N PHE A 278 -7.97 -2.70 2.41
CA PHE A 278 -7.02 -3.76 2.79
C PHE A 278 -6.95 -4.80 1.68
N LEU A 279 -6.21 -4.50 0.63
CA LEU A 279 -6.08 -5.36 -0.55
C LEU A 279 -5.08 -6.50 -0.33
N TRP A 280 -4.12 -6.32 0.58
CA TRP A 280 -3.04 -7.27 0.82
C TRP A 280 -3.34 -8.11 2.05
N ARG A 281 -3.40 -9.43 1.87
CA ARG A 281 -3.66 -10.39 2.94
C ARG A 281 -2.55 -11.44 2.99
N PHE A 282 -1.99 -11.66 4.16
CA PHE A 282 -0.94 -12.62 4.42
C PHE A 282 -1.40 -13.59 5.51
N ASP A 283 -1.67 -14.81 5.10
CA ASP A 283 -2.10 -15.88 5.99
C ASP A 283 -0.89 -16.64 6.50
N ILE A 284 -0.72 -16.63 7.81
CA ILE A 284 0.38 -17.23 8.54
C ILE A 284 -0.14 -18.51 9.18
N GLU A 285 0.04 -19.62 8.49
CA GLU A 285 -0.30 -20.96 8.98
C GLU A 285 0.90 -21.64 9.65
#